data_fa7648b8ea1e9d6b679150a0e3ace98c
#
_entry.id   fa7648b8ea1e9d6b679150a0e3ace98c
#
_cell.length_a   1.000
_cell.length_b   1.000
_cell.length_c   1.000
_cell.angle_alpha   90.00
_cell.angle_beta   90.00
_cell.angle_gamma   90.00
#
_symmetry.space_group_name_H-M   'P 1'
#
loop_
_entity.id
_entity.type
_entity.pdbx_description
1 polymer ?
#
loop_
_entity_poly.entity_id
_entity_poly.type
_entity_poly.pdbx_seq_one_letter_code
_entity_poly.pdbx_strand_id
1 'polypeptide(L)'
;MGKISVVGIGPGSTDDMTYRAHRTIEEATAVVGYSRYIQLIADLVEGKKVLDTGMTQEIDRCRAALEEAAAGENVVVISSGDAGIYGMAGLVLELLMKMGEDQRPEFGGVIPGVSAMSAAAGLLGAPIMHDFAVISLSDLLTPWELIQERAELAAKGDFVTVLYNPRSH
;
A
#
# COMPACT_ATOMS: atom_id res chain seq x y z
N MET A 1 -6.77 -8.66 22.35
CA MET A 1 -6.48 -7.66 21.29
C MET A 1 -6.43 -8.39 19.97
N GLY A 2 -6.88 -7.75 18.90
CA GLY A 2 -6.82 -8.31 17.57
C GLY A 2 -5.49 -8.04 16.88
N LYS A 3 -5.50 -8.17 15.56
CA LYS A 3 -4.31 -8.12 14.72
C LYS A 3 -4.53 -7.17 13.55
N ILE A 4 -3.50 -6.44 13.15
CA ILE A 4 -3.52 -5.61 11.95
C ILE A 4 -2.39 -6.01 11.00
N SER A 5 -2.71 -6.20 9.72
CA SER A 5 -1.74 -6.45 8.64
C SER A 5 -1.94 -5.45 7.51
N VAL A 6 -0.87 -5.10 6.80
CA VAL A 6 -0.96 -4.26 5.60
C VAL A 6 -0.61 -5.08 4.39
N VAL A 7 -1.50 -5.12 3.40
CA VAL A 7 -1.40 -6.07 2.29
C VAL A 7 -1.38 -5.34 0.96
N GLY A 8 -0.35 -5.60 0.16
CA GLY A 8 -0.30 -5.22 -1.24
C GLY A 8 -1.10 -6.21 -2.09
N ILE A 9 -2.14 -5.73 -2.77
CA ILE A 9 -3.03 -6.57 -3.57
C ILE A 9 -2.59 -6.77 -5.03
N GLY A 10 -1.39 -6.26 -5.36
CA GLY A 10 -0.90 -6.32 -6.74
C GLY A 10 -1.50 -5.24 -7.65
N PRO A 11 -1.27 -5.35 -8.97
CA PRO A 11 -1.62 -4.31 -9.94
C PRO A 11 -3.10 -4.26 -10.33
N GLY A 12 -3.93 -5.18 -9.85
CA GLY A 12 -5.38 -5.14 -10.05
C GLY A 12 -6.03 -6.47 -10.47
N SER A 13 -5.24 -7.45 -10.93
CA SER A 13 -5.72 -8.81 -11.18
C SER A 13 -5.41 -9.72 -10.00
N THR A 14 -6.31 -10.63 -9.67
CA THR A 14 -6.06 -11.69 -8.68
C THR A 14 -4.97 -12.65 -9.13
N ASP A 15 -4.73 -12.80 -10.43
CA ASP A 15 -3.64 -13.62 -10.97
C ASP A 15 -2.26 -13.08 -10.59
N ASP A 16 -2.15 -11.77 -10.39
CA ASP A 16 -0.93 -11.09 -9.95
C ASP A 16 -0.86 -10.88 -8.44
N MET A 17 -1.81 -11.41 -7.69
CA MET A 17 -1.80 -11.37 -6.23
C MET A 17 -0.90 -12.47 -5.67
N THR A 18 -0.09 -12.15 -4.67
CA THR A 18 0.69 -13.20 -4.01
C THR A 18 -0.21 -14.14 -3.20
N TYR A 19 0.12 -15.42 -3.13
CA TYR A 19 -0.60 -16.40 -2.30
C TYR A 19 -0.71 -15.96 -0.83
N ARG A 20 0.32 -15.28 -0.31
CA ARG A 20 0.30 -14.75 1.05
C ARG A 20 -0.73 -13.64 1.19
N ALA A 21 -0.80 -12.72 0.23
CA ALA A 21 -1.79 -11.64 0.23
C ALA A 21 -3.20 -12.19 0.21
N HIS A 22 -3.48 -13.12 -0.73
CA HIS A 22 -4.77 -13.78 -0.85
C HIS A 22 -5.20 -14.43 0.47
N ARG A 23 -4.36 -15.31 1.02
CA ARG A 23 -4.65 -16.01 2.28
C ARG A 23 -4.83 -15.04 3.46
N THR A 24 -4.01 -13.98 3.54
CA THR A 24 -4.14 -12.99 4.62
C THR A 24 -5.48 -12.25 4.56
N ILE A 25 -5.97 -11.96 3.35
CA ILE A 25 -7.29 -11.36 3.15
C ILE A 25 -8.40 -12.36 3.48
N GLU A 26 -8.26 -13.62 3.08
CA GLU A 26 -9.24 -14.68 3.41
C GLU A 26 -9.40 -14.87 4.91
N GLU A 27 -8.31 -14.87 5.67
CA GLU A 27 -8.28 -15.05 7.12
C GLU A 27 -8.76 -13.80 7.90
N ALA A 28 -8.88 -12.65 7.26
CA ALA A 28 -9.30 -11.41 7.88
C ALA A 28 -10.79 -11.41 8.22
N THR A 29 -11.14 -10.79 9.35
CA THR A 29 -12.55 -10.52 9.73
C THR A 29 -13.01 -9.15 9.27
N ALA A 30 -12.06 -8.21 9.13
CA ALA A 30 -12.31 -6.87 8.64
C ALA A 30 -11.28 -6.46 7.57
N VAL A 31 -11.74 -5.81 6.51
CA VAL A 31 -10.91 -5.29 5.43
C VAL A 31 -11.12 -3.80 5.28
N VAL A 32 -10.04 -3.06 5.28
CA VAL A 32 -10.03 -1.59 5.23
C VAL A 32 -9.26 -1.13 3.99
N GLY A 33 -9.84 -0.25 3.20
CA GLY A 33 -9.18 0.19 1.97
C GLY A 33 -9.85 1.35 1.26
N TYR A 34 -9.23 1.80 0.19
CA TYR A 34 -9.85 2.72 -0.76
C TYR A 34 -10.92 1.98 -1.57
N SER A 35 -12.09 2.59 -1.75
CA SER A 35 -13.27 1.94 -2.36
C SER A 35 -12.96 1.24 -3.69
N ARG A 36 -12.13 1.85 -4.55
CA ARG A 36 -11.72 1.21 -5.81
C ARG A 36 -10.88 -0.05 -5.61
N TYR A 37 -10.04 -0.09 -4.57
CA TYR A 37 -9.23 -1.27 -4.30
C TYR A 37 -10.06 -2.41 -3.72
N ILE A 38 -11.03 -2.08 -2.87
CA ILE A 38 -12.03 -3.03 -2.37
C ILE A 38 -12.78 -3.68 -3.54
N GLN A 39 -13.17 -2.90 -4.56
CA GLN A 39 -13.85 -3.44 -5.74
C GLN A 39 -13.00 -4.44 -6.53
N LEU A 40 -11.68 -4.27 -6.56
CA LEU A 40 -10.78 -5.21 -7.25
C LEU A 40 -10.70 -6.60 -6.60
N ILE A 41 -11.08 -6.69 -5.34
CA ILE A 41 -11.05 -7.93 -4.54
C ILE A 41 -12.44 -8.27 -3.97
N ALA A 42 -13.51 -7.86 -4.65
CA ALA A 42 -14.88 -8.00 -4.15
C ALA A 42 -15.22 -9.44 -3.70
N ASP A 43 -14.78 -10.42 -4.47
CA ASP A 43 -15.01 -11.84 -4.17
C ASP A 43 -14.31 -12.30 -2.88
N LEU A 44 -13.18 -11.69 -2.51
CA LEU A 44 -12.42 -12.05 -1.31
C LEU A 44 -12.95 -11.37 -0.03
N VAL A 45 -13.76 -10.34 -0.19
CA VAL A 45 -14.30 -9.58 0.94
C VAL A 45 -15.77 -9.86 1.22
N GLU A 46 -16.38 -10.74 0.44
CA GLU A 46 -17.77 -11.15 0.64
C GLU A 46 -17.98 -11.72 2.04
N GLY A 47 -19.01 -11.23 2.74
CA GLY A 47 -19.34 -11.63 4.11
C GLY A 47 -18.43 -11.07 5.21
N LYS A 48 -17.43 -10.24 4.87
CA LYS A 48 -16.53 -9.60 5.84
C LYS A 48 -17.00 -8.18 6.18
N LYS A 49 -16.53 -7.68 7.31
CA LYS A 49 -16.67 -6.27 7.64
C LYS A 49 -15.77 -5.44 6.71
N VAL A 50 -16.36 -4.56 5.92
CA VAL A 50 -15.62 -3.69 5.00
C VAL A 50 -15.74 -2.24 5.45
N LEU A 51 -14.59 -1.59 5.64
CA LEU A 51 -14.51 -0.14 5.87
C LEU A 51 -13.82 0.47 4.65
N ASP A 52 -14.60 0.98 3.75
CA ASP A 52 -14.12 1.69 2.59
C ASP A 52 -14.22 3.20 2.77
N THR A 53 -13.22 3.91 2.30
CA THR A 53 -13.15 5.36 2.39
C THR A 53 -12.75 5.96 1.05
N GLY A 54 -13.11 7.22 0.86
CA GLY A 54 -12.72 7.99 -0.32
C GLY A 54 -11.21 8.26 -0.40
N MET A 55 -10.80 8.87 -1.49
CA MET A 55 -9.44 9.39 -1.67
C MET A 55 -9.17 10.53 -0.67
N THR A 56 -7.91 10.76 -0.30
CA THR A 56 -7.47 11.80 0.66
C THR A 56 -7.90 11.58 2.12
N GLN A 57 -8.32 10.37 2.49
CA GLN A 57 -8.72 9.99 3.85
C GLN A 57 -7.81 8.91 4.43
N GLU A 58 -6.51 8.92 4.05
CA GLU A 58 -5.56 7.87 4.43
C GLU A 58 -5.37 7.78 5.94
N ILE A 59 -5.27 8.92 6.63
CA ILE A 59 -5.08 8.96 8.10
C ILE A 59 -6.31 8.40 8.80
N ASP A 60 -7.50 8.82 8.42
CA ASP A 60 -8.75 8.37 9.04
C ASP A 60 -8.99 6.88 8.79
N ARG A 61 -8.66 6.42 7.57
CA ARG A 61 -8.66 4.99 7.21
C ARG A 61 -7.75 4.17 8.12
N CYS A 62 -6.52 4.62 8.33
CA CYS A 62 -5.58 3.93 9.21
C CYS A 62 -6.04 3.93 10.67
N ARG A 63 -6.61 5.04 11.16
CA ARG A 63 -7.17 5.12 12.51
C ARG A 63 -8.32 4.14 12.70
N ALA A 64 -9.28 4.15 11.79
CA ALA A 64 -10.40 3.20 11.84
C ALA A 64 -9.92 1.74 11.83
N ALA A 65 -8.92 1.40 11.01
CA ALA A 65 -8.33 0.08 10.99
C ALA A 65 -7.68 -0.31 12.32
N LEU A 66 -6.96 0.62 12.95
CA LEU A 66 -6.32 0.40 14.25
C LEU A 66 -7.34 0.26 15.39
N GLU A 67 -8.41 1.04 15.36
CA GLU A 67 -9.52 0.96 16.33
C GLU A 67 -10.22 -0.40 16.26
N GLU A 68 -10.51 -0.89 15.06
CA GLU A 68 -11.08 -2.22 14.86
C GLU A 68 -10.16 -3.34 15.35
N ALA A 69 -8.87 -3.24 15.05
CA ALA A 69 -7.90 -4.22 15.52
C ALA A 69 -7.74 -4.17 17.06
N ALA A 70 -7.76 -2.99 17.66
CA ALA A 70 -7.75 -2.84 19.12
C ALA A 70 -9.01 -3.43 19.77
N ALA A 71 -10.16 -3.37 19.07
CA ALA A 71 -11.42 -3.99 19.50
C ALA A 71 -11.42 -5.53 19.39
N GLY A 72 -10.41 -6.13 18.77
CA GLY A 72 -10.25 -7.59 18.74
C GLY A 72 -10.35 -8.22 17.34
N GLU A 73 -10.60 -7.43 16.31
CA GLU A 73 -10.71 -7.91 14.93
C GLU A 73 -9.36 -8.28 14.32
N ASN A 74 -9.37 -9.22 13.36
CA ASN A 74 -8.25 -9.49 12.48
C ASN A 74 -8.39 -8.61 11.24
N VAL A 75 -7.71 -7.47 11.25
CA VAL A 75 -7.86 -6.40 10.27
C VAL A 75 -6.78 -6.47 9.19
N VAL A 76 -7.19 -6.32 7.95
CA VAL A 76 -6.29 -6.12 6.81
C VAL A 76 -6.51 -4.74 6.21
N VAL A 77 -5.45 -3.95 6.14
CA VAL A 77 -5.42 -2.71 5.36
C VAL A 77 -4.86 -3.01 3.98
N ILE A 78 -5.66 -2.84 2.94
CA ILE A 78 -5.23 -3.10 1.57
C ILE A 78 -4.65 -1.87 0.88
N SER A 79 -3.65 -2.11 0.04
CA SER A 79 -3.00 -1.11 -0.81
C SER A 79 -2.81 -1.68 -2.21
N SER A 80 -3.01 -0.90 -3.26
CA SER A 80 -2.69 -1.36 -4.62
C SER A 80 -1.19 -1.57 -4.78
N GLY A 81 -0.80 -2.43 -5.70
CA GLY A 81 0.61 -2.76 -5.92
C GLY A 81 1.24 -3.37 -4.69
N ASP A 82 2.36 -2.80 -4.26
CA ASP A 82 3.06 -3.14 -3.02
C ASP A 82 2.76 -2.12 -1.92
N ALA A 83 2.43 -2.61 -0.73
CA ALA A 83 2.04 -1.76 0.40
C ALA A 83 3.20 -0.92 0.96
N GLY A 84 4.45 -1.29 0.69
CA GLY A 84 5.66 -0.59 1.12
C GLY A 84 6.20 0.41 0.10
N ILE A 85 5.71 0.38 -1.16
CA ILE A 85 6.16 1.30 -2.22
C ILE A 85 5.09 2.39 -2.43
N TYR A 86 5.27 3.54 -1.79
CA TYR A 86 4.30 4.65 -1.77
C TYR A 86 2.88 4.21 -1.37
N GLY A 87 2.80 3.16 -0.55
CA GLY A 87 1.55 2.56 -0.08
C GLY A 87 1.27 2.88 1.39
N MET A 88 0.30 2.15 1.95
CA MET A 88 -0.24 2.43 3.29
C MET A 88 0.63 1.96 4.46
N ALA A 89 1.67 1.13 4.21
CA ALA A 89 2.42 0.47 5.28
C ALA A 89 3.11 1.44 6.23
N GLY A 90 3.76 2.47 5.70
CA GLY A 90 4.45 3.47 6.52
C GLY A 90 3.52 4.22 7.45
N LEU A 91 2.35 4.63 6.95
CA LEU A 91 1.36 5.38 7.74
C LEU A 91 0.73 4.52 8.83
N VAL A 92 0.38 3.27 8.53
CA VAL A 92 -0.14 2.33 9.53
C VAL A 92 0.88 2.11 10.64
N LEU A 93 2.14 1.86 10.30
CA LEU A 93 3.22 1.68 11.28
C LEU A 93 3.44 2.93 12.14
N GLU A 94 3.46 4.11 11.53
CA GLU A 94 3.62 5.37 12.27
C GLU A 94 2.51 5.57 13.30
N LEU A 95 1.26 5.34 12.92
CA LEU A 95 0.12 5.48 13.82
C LEU A 95 0.10 4.38 14.88
N LEU A 96 0.42 3.15 14.51
CA LEU A 96 0.52 2.02 15.45
C LEU A 96 1.56 2.30 16.55
N MET A 97 2.72 2.86 16.19
CA MET A 97 3.77 3.19 17.16
C MET A 97 3.41 4.35 18.09
N LYS A 98 2.44 5.18 17.72
CA LYS A 98 1.91 6.26 18.57
C LYS A 98 0.87 5.78 19.59
N MET A 99 0.37 4.56 19.45
CA MET A 99 -0.58 3.96 20.40
C MET A 99 0.15 3.51 21.68
N GLY A 100 -0.53 3.63 22.82
CA GLY A 100 -0.07 3.06 24.08
C GLY A 100 0.08 1.53 23.98
N GLU A 101 1.08 0.97 24.67
CA GLU A 101 1.37 -0.48 24.60
C GLU A 101 0.15 -1.35 24.94
N ASP A 102 -0.63 -0.96 25.94
CA ASP A 102 -1.83 -1.70 26.38
C ASP A 102 -3.00 -1.65 25.37
N GLN A 103 -2.97 -0.73 24.42
CA GLN A 103 -4.01 -0.54 23.40
C GLN A 103 -3.56 -0.98 22.01
N ARG A 104 -2.27 -1.30 21.85
CA ARG A 104 -1.67 -1.60 20.56
C ARG A 104 -2.04 -3.01 20.12
N PRO A 105 -2.75 -3.18 18.97
CA PRO A 105 -3.01 -4.51 18.44
C PRO A 105 -1.72 -5.20 17.98
N GLU A 106 -1.77 -6.52 17.83
CA GLU A 106 -0.67 -7.28 17.24
C GLU A 106 -0.41 -6.79 15.79
N PHE A 107 0.86 -6.55 15.47
CA PHE A 107 1.24 -6.25 14.09
C PHE A 107 1.55 -7.52 13.31
N GLY A 108 0.66 -7.88 12.39
CA GLY A 108 0.78 -9.08 11.56
C GLY A 108 1.78 -8.95 10.40
N GLY A 109 2.35 -7.76 10.22
CA GLY A 109 3.36 -7.49 9.21
C GLY A 109 2.85 -6.76 7.97
N VAL A 110 3.81 -6.43 7.10
CA VAL A 110 3.55 -5.94 5.75
C VAL A 110 3.69 -7.12 4.78
N ILE A 111 2.62 -7.42 4.07
CA ILE A 111 2.60 -8.47 3.06
C ILE A 111 2.81 -7.82 1.69
N PRO A 112 3.94 -8.11 1.03
CA PRO A 112 4.27 -7.48 -0.24
C PRO A 112 3.31 -7.91 -1.36
N GLY A 113 3.10 -7.01 -2.30
CA GLY A 113 2.39 -7.28 -3.54
C GLY A 113 3.27 -7.04 -4.77
N VAL A 114 2.82 -7.48 -5.93
CA VAL A 114 3.46 -7.13 -7.19
C VAL A 114 3.26 -5.62 -7.43
N SER A 115 4.36 -4.87 -7.42
CA SER A 115 4.31 -3.41 -7.57
C SER A 115 3.89 -3.00 -8.99
N ALA A 116 3.30 -1.82 -9.14
CA ALA A 116 2.99 -1.25 -10.45
C ALA A 116 4.25 -1.12 -11.34
N MET A 117 5.40 -0.85 -10.73
CA MET A 117 6.70 -0.83 -11.41
C MET A 117 7.02 -2.18 -12.06
N SER A 118 6.91 -3.27 -11.29
CA SER A 118 7.20 -4.63 -11.79
C SER A 118 6.21 -5.06 -12.87
N ALA A 119 4.93 -4.78 -12.67
CA ALA A 119 3.89 -5.09 -13.64
C ALA A 119 4.08 -4.31 -14.96
N ALA A 120 4.33 -3.01 -14.89
CA ALA A 120 4.60 -2.17 -16.06
C ALA A 120 5.88 -2.60 -16.79
N ALA A 121 6.94 -2.92 -16.05
CA ALA A 121 8.18 -3.41 -16.65
C ALA A 121 7.98 -4.71 -17.43
N GLY A 122 7.17 -5.64 -16.92
CA GLY A 122 6.81 -6.88 -17.62
C GLY A 122 6.13 -6.64 -18.96
N LEU A 123 5.29 -5.61 -19.06
CA LEU A 123 4.62 -5.21 -20.30
C LEU A 123 5.55 -4.49 -21.30
N LEU A 124 6.58 -3.81 -20.79
CA LEU A 124 7.51 -2.99 -21.60
C LEU A 124 8.79 -3.74 -22.01
N GLY A 125 8.91 -5.04 -21.74
CA GLY A 125 10.09 -5.83 -22.10
C GLY A 125 11.22 -5.75 -21.06
N ALA A 126 10.87 -5.65 -19.77
CA ALA A 126 11.78 -5.70 -18.64
C ALA A 126 12.86 -4.59 -18.61
N PRO A 127 12.53 -3.30 -18.77
CA PRO A 127 13.50 -2.20 -18.79
C PRO A 127 14.29 -2.04 -17.48
N ILE A 128 13.76 -2.53 -16.36
CA ILE A 128 14.38 -2.42 -15.02
C ILE A 128 15.34 -3.58 -14.70
N MET A 129 15.86 -4.28 -15.70
CA MET A 129 16.90 -5.29 -15.51
C MET A 129 18.27 -4.70 -15.15
N HIS A 130 18.46 -3.41 -15.35
CA HIS A 130 19.64 -2.63 -14.96
C HIS A 130 19.34 -1.79 -13.73
N ASP A 131 20.29 -0.93 -13.35
CA ASP A 131 20.11 -0.02 -12.22
C ASP A 131 18.95 0.94 -12.48
N PHE A 132 18.09 1.13 -11.48
CA PHE A 132 16.92 1.97 -11.62
C PHE A 132 16.67 2.82 -10.37
N ALA A 133 16.02 3.96 -10.58
CA ALA A 133 15.55 4.84 -9.54
C ALA A 133 14.03 4.91 -9.54
N VAL A 134 13.44 4.97 -8.34
CA VAL A 134 11.98 5.12 -8.16
C VAL A 134 11.71 6.45 -7.48
N ILE A 135 10.94 7.31 -8.14
CA ILE A 135 10.69 8.69 -7.70
C ILE A 135 9.18 8.95 -7.70
N SER A 136 8.65 9.44 -6.58
CA SER A 136 7.29 9.97 -6.52
C SER A 136 7.28 11.44 -6.95
N LEU A 137 6.38 11.78 -7.86
CA LEU A 137 6.15 13.15 -8.30
C LEU A 137 5.12 13.90 -7.43
N SER A 138 4.64 13.27 -6.34
CA SER A 138 3.75 13.93 -5.39
C SER A 138 4.51 14.98 -4.58
N ASP A 139 4.07 16.24 -4.68
CA ASP A 139 4.61 17.40 -3.96
C ASP A 139 3.89 17.71 -2.64
N LEU A 140 2.98 16.84 -2.22
CA LEU A 140 2.19 17.02 -0.99
C LEU A 140 3.05 17.05 0.28
N LEU A 141 4.09 16.22 0.34
CA LEU A 141 4.98 16.09 1.51
C LEU A 141 6.46 16.34 1.16
N THR A 142 6.78 16.48 -0.12
CA THR A 142 8.15 16.66 -0.61
C THR A 142 8.20 17.90 -1.48
N PRO A 143 9.08 18.89 -1.19
CA PRO A 143 9.22 20.07 -2.03
C PRO A 143 9.52 19.71 -3.48
N TRP A 144 8.91 20.42 -4.41
CA TRP A 144 9.07 20.17 -5.84
C TRP A 144 10.53 20.26 -6.32
N GLU A 145 11.26 21.20 -5.78
CA GLU A 145 12.70 21.39 -6.08
C GLU A 145 13.51 20.14 -5.75
N LEU A 146 13.19 19.46 -4.64
CA LEU A 146 13.85 18.22 -4.25
C LEU A 146 13.46 17.05 -5.18
N ILE A 147 12.22 17.03 -5.67
CA ILE A 147 11.76 16.03 -6.65
C ILE A 147 12.55 16.22 -7.97
N GLN A 148 12.69 17.47 -8.43
CA GLN A 148 13.47 17.81 -9.62
C GLN A 148 14.95 17.40 -9.46
N GLU A 149 15.57 17.75 -8.34
CA GLU A 149 16.96 17.37 -8.06
C GLU A 149 17.17 15.85 -8.12
N ARG A 150 16.26 15.06 -7.52
CA ARG A 150 16.32 13.59 -7.58
C ARG A 150 16.20 13.07 -9.01
N ALA A 151 15.30 13.64 -9.80
CA ALA A 151 15.13 13.26 -11.20
C ALA A 151 16.37 13.58 -12.05
N GLU A 152 16.99 14.75 -11.82
CA GLU A 152 18.24 15.13 -12.48
C GLU A 152 19.42 14.21 -12.12
N LEU A 153 19.53 13.86 -10.83
CA LEU A 153 20.57 12.94 -10.35
C LEU A 153 20.39 11.53 -10.95
N ALA A 154 19.16 11.04 -11.04
CA ALA A 154 18.85 9.77 -11.68
C ALA A 154 19.23 9.81 -13.17
N ALA A 155 18.89 10.90 -13.88
CA ALA A 155 19.25 11.07 -15.28
C ALA A 155 20.78 11.19 -15.52
N LYS A 156 21.48 11.92 -14.64
CA LYS A 156 22.95 12.01 -14.69
C LYS A 156 23.66 10.68 -14.43
N GLY A 157 23.02 9.82 -13.59
CA GLY A 157 23.52 8.48 -13.29
C GLY A 157 23.14 7.44 -14.34
N ASP A 158 22.44 7.82 -15.39
CA ASP A 158 21.93 6.91 -16.45
C ASP A 158 21.02 5.80 -15.91
N PHE A 159 20.27 6.08 -14.81
CA PHE A 159 19.32 5.14 -14.24
C PHE A 159 18.04 5.08 -15.07
N VAL A 160 17.50 3.88 -15.23
CA VAL A 160 16.11 3.73 -15.66
C VAL A 160 15.22 4.34 -14.59
N THR A 161 14.42 5.34 -14.92
CA THR A 161 13.64 6.06 -13.91
C THR A 161 12.17 5.70 -13.96
N VAL A 162 11.65 5.23 -12.83
CA VAL A 162 10.23 4.92 -12.63
C VAL A 162 9.58 6.07 -11.87
N LEU A 163 8.62 6.72 -12.51
CA LEU A 163 7.90 7.85 -11.93
C LEU A 163 6.54 7.39 -11.41
N TYR A 164 6.30 7.62 -10.11
CA TYR A 164 5.01 7.38 -9.46
C TYR A 164 4.26 8.71 -9.25
N ASN A 165 2.94 8.60 -9.10
CA ASN A 165 2.05 9.73 -8.81
C ASN A 165 2.25 10.91 -9.79
N PRO A 166 2.08 10.70 -11.11
CA PRO A 166 2.39 11.71 -12.14
C PRO A 166 1.46 12.94 -12.13
N ARG A 167 0.42 12.92 -11.29
CA ARG A 167 -0.48 14.07 -11.07
C ARG A 167 -0.69 14.25 -9.58
N SER A 168 -0.20 15.35 -9.03
CA SER A 168 -0.74 15.98 -7.84
C SER A 168 -1.82 16.98 -8.28
N HIS A 169 -2.88 17.10 -7.54
CA HIS A 169 -3.97 18.04 -7.83
C HIS A 169 -3.57 19.45 -7.45
#